data_f029209662662af09ba4999ee4207b2e
#
_entry.id   f029209662662af09ba4999ee4207b2e
#
_cell.length_a   1.000
_cell.length_b   1.000
_cell.length_c   1.000
_cell.angle_alpha   90.00
_cell.angle_beta   90.00
_cell.angle_gamma   90.00
#
_symmetry.space_group_name_H-M   'P 1'
#
loop_
_entity.id
_entity.type
_entity.pdbx_description
1 polymer ?
#
loop_
_entity_poly.entity_id
_entity_poly.type
_entity_poly.pdbx_seq_one_letter_code
_entity_poly.pdbx_strand_id
1 'polypeptide(L)'
;MKIKVFFNNSCNICKAEIDHYKKHSDENLEWVDITNNKEAINLTSKSSEELLRRLHVIENGEVIGGAKAFVIIWSKIPKYKFLAKIFSFKPLFIIFHYLYEFVAYFLFLKNKHQLNEETKPSN
;
A
#
# COMPACT_ATOMS: atom_id res chain seq x y z
N MET A 1 12.15 9.65 11.11
CA MET A 1 11.01 8.81 11.48
C MET A 1 10.72 7.80 10.41
N LYS A 2 10.48 6.56 10.82
CA LYS A 2 10.13 5.51 9.87
C LYS A 2 8.68 5.62 9.45
N ILE A 3 8.44 5.40 8.17
CA ILE A 3 7.10 5.30 7.62
C ILE A 3 6.78 3.81 7.49
N LYS A 4 5.63 3.40 8.02
CA LYS A 4 5.19 2.01 7.89
C LYS A 4 4.37 1.87 6.62
N VAL A 5 4.73 0.89 5.79
CA VAL A 5 4.04 0.61 4.54
C VAL A 5 3.33 -0.73 4.65
N PHE A 6 2.02 -0.72 4.48
CA PHE A 6 1.19 -1.93 4.60
C PHE A 6 0.87 -2.46 3.21
N PHE A 7 1.38 -3.63 2.89
CA PHE A 7 1.27 -4.21 1.56
C PHE A 7 0.79 -5.66 1.61
N ASN A 8 0.28 -6.16 0.49
CA ASN A 8 -0.21 -7.53 0.41
C ASN A 8 0.86 -8.43 -0.21
N ASN A 9 1.54 -9.20 0.62
CA ASN A 9 2.60 -10.12 0.17
C ASN A 9 2.03 -11.35 -0.55
N SER A 10 0.74 -11.63 -0.39
CA SER A 10 0.11 -12.77 -1.05
C SER A 10 -0.28 -12.49 -2.49
N CYS A 11 -0.24 -11.23 -2.91
CA CYS A 11 -0.51 -10.83 -4.29
C CYS A 11 0.80 -10.79 -5.06
N ASN A 12 0.92 -11.61 -6.12
CA ASN A 12 2.18 -11.69 -6.88
C ASN A 12 2.58 -10.36 -7.51
N ILE A 13 1.62 -9.63 -8.05
CA ILE A 13 1.87 -8.32 -8.67
C ILE A 13 2.30 -7.31 -7.62
N CYS A 14 1.57 -7.26 -6.49
CA CYS A 14 1.88 -6.35 -5.40
C CYS A 14 3.25 -6.67 -4.80
N LYS A 15 3.55 -7.95 -4.60
CA LYS A 15 4.83 -8.38 -4.05
C LYS A 15 5.98 -8.00 -4.96
N ALA A 16 5.85 -8.21 -6.26
CA ALA A 16 6.92 -7.89 -7.22
C ALA A 16 7.26 -6.41 -7.17
N GLU A 17 6.24 -5.54 -7.13
CA GLU A 17 6.43 -4.11 -7.05
C GLU A 17 7.11 -3.70 -5.74
N ILE A 18 6.62 -4.24 -4.63
CA ILE A 18 7.17 -3.92 -3.31
C ILE A 18 8.61 -4.43 -3.19
N ASP A 19 8.91 -5.64 -3.67
CA ASP A 19 10.27 -6.15 -3.66
C ASP A 19 11.22 -5.24 -4.42
N HIS A 20 10.74 -4.67 -5.54
CA HIS A 20 11.53 -3.72 -6.31
C HIS A 20 11.79 -2.44 -5.50
N TYR A 21 10.78 -1.92 -4.80
CA TYR A 21 10.96 -0.74 -3.96
C TYR A 21 11.90 -1.01 -2.79
N LYS A 22 11.84 -2.19 -2.18
CA LYS A 22 12.73 -2.56 -1.08
C LYS A 22 14.19 -2.49 -1.48
N LYS A 23 14.50 -2.86 -2.72
CA LYS A 23 15.88 -2.82 -3.23
C LYS A 23 16.43 -1.39 -3.30
N HIS A 24 15.56 -0.41 -3.48
CA HIS A 24 15.95 0.97 -3.68
C HIS A 24 15.63 1.87 -2.50
N SER A 25 15.00 1.34 -1.46
CA SER A 25 14.66 2.12 -0.28
C SER A 25 15.75 2.00 0.79
N ASP A 26 15.74 2.97 1.70
CA ASP A 26 16.63 2.96 2.86
C ASP A 26 15.84 2.54 4.11
N GLU A 27 16.42 2.82 5.30
CA GLU A 27 15.83 2.44 6.58
C GLU A 27 14.60 3.27 6.96
N ASN A 28 14.26 4.30 6.19
CA ASN A 28 13.13 5.16 6.51
C ASN A 28 11.78 4.51 6.25
N LEU A 29 11.76 3.41 5.51
CA LEU A 29 10.54 2.67 5.21
C LEU A 29 10.54 1.31 5.93
N GLU A 30 9.48 1.05 6.68
CA GLU A 30 9.26 -0.24 7.32
C GLU A 30 8.12 -0.94 6.57
N TRP A 31 8.38 -2.13 6.07
CA TRP A 31 7.43 -2.87 5.22
C TRP A 31 6.67 -3.88 6.06
N VAL A 32 5.34 -3.79 6.06
CA VAL A 32 4.47 -4.64 6.87
C VAL A 32 3.52 -5.41 5.95
N ASP A 33 3.60 -6.74 6.00
CA ASP A 33 2.69 -7.61 5.24
C ASP A 33 1.35 -7.67 5.97
N ILE A 34 0.27 -7.40 5.23
CA ILE A 34 -1.08 -7.40 5.81
C ILE A 34 -1.69 -8.80 5.87
N THR A 35 -1.08 -9.80 5.26
CA THR A 35 -1.63 -11.16 5.18
C THR A 35 -1.74 -11.77 6.57
N ASN A 36 -2.96 -12.07 7.01
CA ASN A 36 -3.24 -12.64 8.33
C ASN A 36 -2.60 -11.83 9.47
N ASN A 37 -2.60 -10.51 9.35
CA ASN A 37 -1.94 -9.63 10.30
C ASN A 37 -2.94 -8.77 11.06
N LYS A 38 -3.34 -9.24 12.23
CA LYS A 38 -4.28 -8.50 13.10
C LYS A 38 -3.66 -7.22 13.64
N GLU A 39 -2.35 -7.20 13.82
CA GLU A 39 -1.65 -6.01 14.31
C GLU A 39 -1.79 -4.86 13.29
N ALA A 40 -1.72 -5.17 11.99
CA ALA A 40 -1.91 -4.16 10.96
C ALA A 40 -3.31 -3.54 11.05
N ILE A 41 -4.33 -4.36 11.32
CA ILE A 41 -5.69 -3.88 11.50
C ILE A 41 -5.76 -2.94 12.71
N ASN A 42 -5.13 -3.32 13.81
CA ASN A 42 -5.12 -2.49 15.02
C ASN A 42 -4.36 -1.19 14.83
N LEU A 43 -3.23 -1.24 14.15
CA LEU A 43 -2.39 -0.05 13.94
C LEU A 43 -3.05 0.96 12.99
N THR A 44 -3.74 0.49 11.97
CA THR A 44 -4.34 1.36 10.97
C THR A 44 -5.78 1.73 11.26
N SER A 45 -6.45 0.97 12.13
CA SER A 45 -7.89 1.06 12.37
C SER A 45 -8.69 0.79 11.09
N LYS A 46 -8.10 0.07 10.15
CA LYS A 46 -8.74 -0.31 8.90
C LYS A 46 -9.05 -1.80 8.89
N SER A 47 -10.13 -2.19 8.21
CA SER A 47 -10.49 -3.59 8.08
C SER A 47 -9.53 -4.32 7.14
N SER A 48 -9.56 -5.66 7.20
CA SER A 48 -8.79 -6.48 6.26
C SER A 48 -9.15 -6.14 4.82
N GLU A 49 -10.44 -5.88 4.56
CA GLU A 49 -10.90 -5.53 3.21
C GLU A 49 -10.29 -4.21 2.75
N GLU A 50 -10.29 -3.19 3.60
CA GLU A 50 -9.71 -1.90 3.24
C GLU A 50 -8.21 -2.01 2.99
N LEU A 51 -7.50 -2.77 3.83
CA LEU A 51 -6.07 -2.97 3.66
C LEU A 51 -5.74 -3.75 2.38
N LEU A 52 -6.59 -4.70 2.01
CA LEU A 52 -6.41 -5.47 0.78
C LEU A 52 -6.72 -4.61 -0.45
N ARG A 53 -7.69 -3.73 -0.34
CA ARG A 53 -8.15 -2.92 -1.47
C ARG A 53 -7.16 -1.83 -1.87
N ARG A 54 -6.46 -1.25 -0.88
CA ARG A 54 -5.56 -0.12 -1.14
C ARG A 54 -4.26 -0.27 -0.37
N LEU A 55 -3.20 0.26 -0.96
CA LEU A 55 -1.93 0.40 -0.25
C LEU A 55 -2.10 1.47 0.82
N HIS A 56 -1.57 1.21 2.02
CA HIS A 56 -1.65 2.15 3.13
C HIS A 56 -0.27 2.42 3.70
N VAL A 57 -0.08 3.64 4.20
CA VAL A 57 1.13 3.99 4.96
C VAL A 57 0.72 4.71 6.24
N ILE A 58 1.58 4.64 7.24
CA ILE A 58 1.46 5.50 8.43
C ILE A 58 2.66 6.42 8.44
N GLU A 59 2.38 7.71 8.38
CA GLU A 59 3.41 8.76 8.45
C GLU A 59 3.02 9.74 9.53
N ASN A 60 3.90 9.94 10.52
CA ASN A 60 3.68 10.86 11.64
C ASN A 60 2.35 10.58 12.36
N GLY A 61 2.01 9.30 12.52
CA GLY A 61 0.79 8.89 13.20
C GLY A 61 -0.46 8.98 12.33
N GLU A 62 -0.37 9.44 11.10
CA GLU A 62 -1.49 9.57 10.20
C GLU A 62 -1.54 8.39 9.22
N VAL A 63 -2.72 7.77 9.10
CA VAL A 63 -2.94 6.65 8.18
C VAL A 63 -3.40 7.22 6.84
N ILE A 64 -2.63 6.92 5.79
CA ILE A 64 -2.90 7.42 4.45
C ILE A 64 -3.01 6.24 3.50
N GLY A 65 -4.08 6.19 2.72
CA GLY A 65 -4.31 5.10 1.78
C GLY A 65 -4.44 5.58 0.35
N GLY A 66 -4.24 4.66 -0.59
CA GLY A 66 -4.47 4.91 -2.01
C GLY A 66 -3.30 5.57 -2.72
N ALA A 67 -3.61 6.37 -3.75
CA ALA A 67 -2.59 6.99 -4.60
C ALA A 67 -1.63 7.86 -3.81
N LYS A 68 -2.12 8.58 -2.81
CA LYS A 68 -1.28 9.43 -1.99
C LYS A 68 -0.22 8.65 -1.24
N ALA A 69 -0.55 7.41 -0.82
CA ALA A 69 0.43 6.52 -0.17
C ALA A 69 1.59 6.23 -1.11
N PHE A 70 1.32 5.97 -2.40
CA PHE A 70 2.38 5.77 -3.38
C PHE A 70 3.27 6.99 -3.53
N VAL A 71 2.68 8.17 -3.61
CA VAL A 71 3.45 9.41 -3.73
C VAL A 71 4.39 9.57 -2.53
N ILE A 72 3.90 9.25 -1.33
CA ILE A 72 4.71 9.32 -0.11
C ILE A 72 5.88 8.33 -0.20
N ILE A 73 5.62 7.10 -0.61
CA ILE A 73 6.67 6.08 -0.75
C ILE A 73 7.72 6.55 -1.76
N TRP A 74 7.30 7.04 -2.91
CA TRP A 74 8.23 7.53 -3.94
C TRP A 74 9.07 8.68 -3.44
N SER A 75 8.51 9.55 -2.59
CA SER A 75 9.25 10.68 -2.04
C SER A 75 10.40 10.24 -1.13
N LYS A 76 10.35 9.01 -0.62
CA LYS A 76 11.37 8.47 0.28
C LYS A 76 12.38 7.56 -0.42
N ILE A 77 12.18 7.27 -1.68
CA ILE A 77 13.11 6.43 -2.47
C ILE A 77 13.81 7.34 -3.48
N PRO A 78 15.14 7.53 -3.35
CA PRO A 78 15.85 8.49 -4.22
C PRO A 78 15.60 8.27 -5.72
N LYS A 79 15.53 7.02 -6.15
CA LYS A 79 15.31 6.68 -7.56
C LYS A 79 13.94 7.15 -8.07
N TYR A 80 12.96 7.25 -7.19
CA TYR A 80 11.57 7.59 -7.56
C TYR A 80 11.12 8.96 -7.10
N LYS A 81 12.01 9.77 -6.55
CA LYS A 81 11.66 11.14 -6.11
C LYS A 81 11.06 11.97 -7.23
N PHE A 82 11.53 11.76 -8.47
CA PHE A 82 10.98 12.50 -9.60
C PHE A 82 9.49 12.17 -9.84
N LEU A 83 9.11 10.91 -9.61
CA LEU A 83 7.70 10.50 -9.73
C LEU A 83 6.84 11.18 -8.67
N ALA A 84 7.35 11.25 -7.43
CA ALA A 84 6.65 11.96 -6.38
C ALA A 84 6.43 13.42 -6.73
N LYS A 85 7.43 14.05 -7.31
CA LYS A 85 7.36 15.44 -7.74
C LYS A 85 6.32 15.65 -8.83
N ILE A 86 6.33 14.78 -9.85
CA ILE A 86 5.39 14.85 -10.96
C ILE A 86 3.95 14.68 -10.48
N PHE A 87 3.71 13.65 -9.67
CA PHE A 87 2.35 13.32 -9.22
C PHE A 87 1.90 14.11 -7.99
N SER A 88 2.75 15.00 -7.48
CA SER A 88 2.33 16.01 -6.52
C SER A 88 1.67 17.21 -7.20
N PHE A 89 1.86 17.35 -8.51
CA PHE A 89 1.16 18.37 -9.31
C PHE A 89 -0.31 17.98 -9.40
N LYS A 90 -1.19 18.86 -8.92
CA LYS A 90 -2.59 18.53 -8.67
C LYS A 90 -3.33 17.87 -9.84
N PRO A 91 -3.30 18.40 -11.09
CA PRO A 91 -3.99 17.76 -12.20
C PRO A 91 -3.49 16.34 -12.49
N LEU A 92 -2.17 16.14 -12.40
CA LEU A 92 -1.57 14.83 -12.63
C LEU A 92 -1.90 13.87 -11.50
N PHE A 93 -1.98 14.37 -10.27
CA PHE A 93 -2.37 13.54 -9.13
C PHE A 93 -3.81 13.03 -9.29
N ILE A 94 -4.71 13.87 -9.78
CA ILE A 94 -6.11 13.47 -9.99
C ILE A 94 -6.19 12.33 -10.99
N ILE A 95 -5.47 12.42 -12.11
CA ILE A 95 -5.42 11.36 -13.12
C ILE A 95 -4.86 10.08 -12.50
N PHE A 96 -3.74 10.19 -11.78
CA PHE A 96 -3.11 9.06 -11.12
C PHE A 96 -4.05 8.42 -10.10
N HIS A 97 -4.76 9.23 -9.33
CA HIS A 97 -5.71 8.73 -8.34
C HIS A 97 -6.77 7.83 -8.96
N TYR A 98 -7.37 8.26 -10.06
CA TYR A 98 -8.39 7.44 -10.73
C TYR A 98 -7.82 6.19 -11.37
N LEU A 99 -6.64 6.29 -11.97
CA LEU A 99 -5.96 5.11 -12.52
C LEU A 99 -5.62 4.13 -11.41
N TYR A 100 -5.13 4.63 -10.29
CA TYR A 100 -4.81 3.80 -9.14
C TYR A 100 -6.06 3.08 -8.61
N GLU A 101 -7.17 3.82 -8.47
CA GLU A 101 -8.40 3.23 -7.96
C GLU A 101 -8.92 2.14 -8.90
N PHE A 102 -8.80 2.34 -10.20
CA PHE A 102 -9.19 1.33 -11.18
C PHE A 102 -8.35 0.05 -11.04
N VAL A 103 -7.03 0.21 -11.01
CA VAL A 103 -6.12 -0.93 -10.87
C VAL A 103 -6.29 -1.61 -9.52
N ALA A 104 -6.42 -0.82 -8.45
CA ALA A 104 -6.60 -1.35 -7.11
C ALA A 104 -7.89 -2.16 -7.00
N TYR A 105 -8.96 -1.67 -7.59
CA TYR A 105 -10.23 -2.39 -7.59
C TYR A 105 -10.12 -3.71 -8.34
N PHE A 106 -9.46 -3.69 -9.50
CA PHE A 106 -9.24 -4.90 -10.29
C PHE A 106 -8.42 -5.92 -9.50
N LEU A 107 -7.34 -5.48 -8.86
CA LEU A 107 -6.52 -6.36 -8.04
C LEU A 107 -7.28 -6.85 -6.82
N PHE A 108 -8.13 -6.01 -6.23
CA PHE A 108 -8.98 -6.41 -5.11
C PHE A 108 -9.91 -7.56 -5.53
N LEU A 109 -10.57 -7.43 -6.68
CA LEU A 109 -11.46 -8.48 -7.17
C LEU A 109 -10.70 -9.78 -7.41
N LYS A 110 -9.47 -9.67 -7.90
CA LYS A 110 -8.62 -10.84 -8.15
C LYS A 110 -8.22 -11.52 -6.84
N ASN A 111 -8.01 -10.75 -5.78
CA ASN A 111 -7.48 -11.26 -4.52
C ASN A 111 -8.51 -11.37 -3.39
N LYS A 112 -9.76 -11.03 -3.64
CA LYS A 112 -10.78 -11.01 -2.58
C LYS A 112 -11.02 -12.36 -1.92
N HIS A 113 -10.69 -13.45 -2.61
CA HIS A 113 -10.79 -14.79 -2.02
C HIS A 113 -9.94 -14.90 -0.75
N GLN A 114 -8.88 -14.13 -0.66
CA GLN A 114 -8.01 -14.08 0.51
C GLN A 114 -8.79 -13.64 1.77
N LEU A 115 -9.76 -12.74 1.61
CA LEU A 115 -10.60 -12.31 2.72
C LEU A 115 -11.43 -13.45 3.28
N ASN A 116 -11.96 -14.29 2.40
CA ASN A 116 -12.75 -15.44 2.83
C ASN A 116 -11.92 -16.42 3.63
N GLU A 117 -10.65 -16.60 3.26
CA GLU A 117 -9.74 -17.47 4.00
C GLU A 117 -9.39 -16.89 5.35
N GLU A 118 -9.19 -15.56 5.43
CA GLU A 118 -8.85 -14.89 6.67
C GLU A 118 -10.02 -14.80 7.64
N THR A 119 -11.24 -14.71 7.12
CA THR A 119 -12.44 -14.58 7.95
C THR A 119 -13.05 -15.90 8.34
N LYS A 120 -12.62 -17.01 7.71
CA LYS A 120 -13.10 -18.33 8.12
C LYS A 120 -12.58 -18.65 9.51
N PRO A 121 -13.48 -19.14 10.41
CA PRO A 121 -13.00 -19.59 11.71
C PRO A 121 -11.98 -20.71 11.44
N SER A 122 -10.86 -20.62 12.13
CA SER A 122 -9.85 -21.65 12.03
C SER A 122 -10.45 -22.94 12.59
N ASN A 123 -10.72 -23.85 11.74
CA ASN A 123 -11.19 -25.17 12.14
C ASN A 123 -10.02 -26.03 12.52
#